data_2d235f1847f5a1a4cf0da594848b8358
#
_entry.id   2d235f1847f5a1a4cf0da594848b8358
#
_cell.length_a   1.000
_cell.length_b   1.000
_cell.length_c   1.000
_cell.angle_alpha   90.00
_cell.angle_beta   90.00
_cell.angle_gamma   90.00
#
_symmetry.space_group_name_H-M   'P 1'
#
loop_
_entity.id
_entity.type
_entity.pdbx_description
1 polymer ?
#
loop_
_entity_poly.entity_id
_entity_poly.type
_entity_poly.pdbx_seq_one_letter_code
_entity_poly.pdbx_strand_id
1 'polypeptide(L)'
;DAARAPMHCFVIEPNVRQKATTYPQIQFEAGNRVFIEAGGCVQTGGHGKTWKRYVDPASDSDLYHGLIGLPGYVDRRLQGLVGTQVFVAEAGPLVLGYEDNNFGDNGYYARNSDNGTGNQCLGLGNAWVRLSIT
;
A
#
# COMPACT_ATOMS: atom_id res chain seq x y z
N ASP A 1 23.26 -18.28 -15.92
CA ASP A 1 22.94 -16.96 -15.52
C ASP A 1 22.84 -16.86 -13.99
N ALA A 2 23.68 -16.07 -13.40
CA ALA A 2 23.71 -15.95 -11.95
C ALA A 2 22.41 -15.31 -11.47
N ALA A 3 21.82 -15.91 -10.44
CA ALA A 3 20.65 -15.33 -9.82
C ALA A 3 21.01 -13.95 -9.26
N ARG A 4 20.17 -12.97 -9.57
CA ARG A 4 20.38 -11.64 -9.06
C ARG A 4 20.12 -11.63 -7.55
N ALA A 5 20.96 -10.93 -6.79
CA ALA A 5 20.70 -10.75 -5.37
C ALA A 5 19.37 -10.03 -5.17
N PRO A 6 18.57 -10.42 -4.18
CA PRO A 6 17.30 -9.75 -3.92
C PRO A 6 17.50 -8.26 -3.61
N MET A 7 16.66 -7.43 -4.19
CA MET A 7 16.57 -6.03 -3.84
C MET A 7 15.37 -5.83 -2.93
N HIS A 8 15.59 -5.09 -1.86
CA HIS A 8 14.51 -4.77 -0.92
C HIS A 8 14.17 -3.30 -1.03
N CYS A 9 12.92 -3.03 -1.34
CA CYS A 9 12.40 -1.67 -1.45
C CYS A 9 11.35 -1.45 -0.37
N PHE A 10 11.37 -0.28 0.23
CA PHE A 10 10.47 0.04 1.33
C PHE A 10 9.83 1.39 1.06
N VAL A 11 8.51 1.42 1.07
CA VAL A 11 7.75 2.67 0.99
C VAL A 11 7.04 2.88 2.32
N ILE A 12 7.46 3.90 3.05
CA ILE A 12 6.86 4.26 4.33
C ILE A 12 5.87 5.39 4.06
N GLU A 13 4.68 5.29 4.66
CA GLU A 13 3.61 6.26 4.45
C GLU A 13 3.29 6.44 2.97
N PRO A 14 2.90 5.35 2.27
CA PRO A 14 2.53 5.47 0.87
C PRO A 14 1.42 6.52 0.70
N ASN A 15 1.46 7.24 -0.40
CA ASN A 15 0.53 8.34 -0.61
C ASN A 15 -0.90 7.83 -0.71
N VAL A 16 -1.75 8.26 0.21
CA VAL A 16 -3.19 7.92 0.23
C VAL A 16 -4.07 9.12 -0.11
N ARG A 17 -3.46 10.24 -0.48
CA ARG A 17 -4.18 11.47 -0.81
C ARG A 17 -4.43 11.60 -2.31
N GLN A 18 -4.06 10.58 -3.08
CA GLN A 18 -4.29 10.49 -4.52
C GLN A 18 -4.74 9.09 -4.86
N LYS A 19 -5.50 8.97 -5.92
CA LYS A 19 -5.98 7.67 -6.37
C LYS A 19 -4.83 6.74 -6.75
N ALA A 20 -3.77 7.29 -7.35
CA ALA A 20 -2.59 6.54 -7.72
C ALA A 20 -1.38 7.45 -7.69
N THR A 21 -0.25 6.90 -7.25
CA THR A 21 1.03 7.62 -7.17
C THR A 21 2.12 6.75 -7.74
N THR A 22 2.90 7.31 -8.65
CA THR A 22 4.05 6.62 -9.24
C THR A 22 5.28 6.89 -8.39
N TYR A 23 6.05 5.82 -8.15
CA TYR A 23 7.32 5.87 -7.41
C TYR A 23 8.44 5.57 -8.39
N PRO A 24 8.97 6.59 -9.10
CA PRO A 24 9.93 6.35 -10.19
C PRO A 24 11.28 5.83 -9.72
N GLN A 25 11.60 5.98 -8.45
CA GLN A 25 12.85 5.44 -7.88
C GLN A 25 12.81 3.92 -7.73
N ILE A 26 11.63 3.30 -7.81
CA ILE A 26 11.49 1.85 -7.72
C ILE A 26 11.10 1.34 -9.10
N GLN A 27 12.05 0.71 -9.77
CA GLN A 27 11.91 0.25 -11.15
C GLN A 27 11.96 -1.27 -11.20
N PHE A 28 11.09 -1.84 -12.02
CA PHE A 28 11.08 -3.27 -12.29
C PHE A 28 11.58 -3.56 -13.69
N GLU A 29 12.06 -4.78 -13.89
CA GLU A 29 12.37 -5.33 -15.20
C GLU A 29 11.38 -6.45 -15.51
N ALA A 30 11.10 -6.66 -16.79
CA ALA A 30 10.28 -7.79 -17.21
C ALA A 30 10.88 -9.09 -16.67
N GLY A 31 10.06 -9.95 -16.10
CA GLY A 31 10.50 -11.22 -15.52
C GLY A 31 10.90 -11.14 -14.04
N ASN A 32 10.94 -9.97 -13.45
CA ASN A 32 11.19 -9.86 -12.02
C ASN A 32 10.13 -10.61 -11.23
N ARG A 33 10.55 -11.22 -10.15
CA ARG A 33 9.68 -11.80 -9.12
C ARG A 33 9.63 -10.84 -7.96
N VAL A 34 8.42 -10.53 -7.50
CA VAL A 34 8.21 -9.54 -6.45
C VAL A 34 7.40 -10.17 -5.33
N PHE A 35 8.02 -10.32 -4.18
CA PHE A 35 7.31 -10.74 -2.97
C PHE A 35 6.82 -9.50 -2.24
N ILE A 36 5.53 -9.46 -1.92
CA ILE A 36 4.86 -8.25 -1.46
C ILE A 36 4.46 -8.41 -0.01
N GLU A 37 4.87 -7.45 0.81
CA GLU A 37 4.43 -7.32 2.20
C GLU A 37 3.97 -5.89 2.42
N ALA A 38 2.94 -5.72 3.24
CA ALA A 38 2.41 -4.41 3.56
C ALA A 38 1.60 -4.48 4.84
N GLY A 39 1.40 -3.35 5.47
CA GLY A 39 0.61 -3.28 6.70
C GLY A 39 0.48 -1.85 7.19
N GLY A 40 0.13 -1.73 8.47
CA GLY A 40 -0.02 -0.43 9.09
C GLY A 40 -1.37 0.22 8.81
N CYS A 41 -1.46 1.51 9.12
CA CYS A 41 -2.72 2.22 9.15
C CYS A 41 -2.64 3.59 8.53
N VAL A 42 -3.80 4.06 8.07
CA VAL A 42 -3.98 5.40 7.52
C VAL A 42 -5.18 6.08 8.17
N GLN A 43 -5.22 7.39 8.06
CA GLN A 43 -6.41 8.18 8.37
C GLN A 43 -7.22 8.33 7.09
N THR A 44 -8.52 8.06 7.16
CA THR A 44 -9.40 8.11 5.99
C THR A 44 -10.50 9.16 6.10
N GLY A 45 -10.55 9.89 7.21
CA GLY A 45 -11.56 10.93 7.37
C GLY A 45 -11.04 12.06 8.22
N GLY A 46 -11.35 13.29 7.83
CA GLY A 46 -10.94 14.48 8.56
C GLY A 46 -11.70 14.68 9.85
N HIS A 47 -12.95 14.27 9.86
CA HIS A 47 -13.81 14.39 11.03
C HIS A 47 -13.94 13.06 11.74
N GLY A 48 -13.84 13.06 13.06
CA GLY A 48 -13.99 11.86 13.85
C GLY A 48 -12.78 10.93 13.82
N LYS A 49 -11.70 11.34 13.21
CA LYS A 49 -10.43 10.62 13.22
C LYS A 49 -10.62 9.15 12.89
N THR A 50 -11.11 8.89 11.69
CA THR A 50 -11.36 7.53 11.23
C THR A 50 -10.05 6.88 10.82
N TRP A 51 -9.68 5.80 11.50
CA TRP A 51 -8.46 5.06 11.24
C TRP A 51 -8.79 3.73 10.61
N LYS A 52 -8.13 3.37 9.51
CA LYS A 52 -8.33 2.11 8.81
C LYS A 52 -7.01 1.41 8.58
N ARG A 53 -7.01 0.10 8.69
CA ARG A 53 -5.84 -0.68 8.27
C ARG A 53 -5.68 -0.52 6.76
N TYR A 54 -4.43 -0.33 6.35
CA TYR A 54 -4.10 -0.04 4.96
C TYR A 54 -4.38 -1.23 4.04
N VAL A 55 -4.15 -2.44 4.52
CA VAL A 55 -4.27 -3.66 3.71
C VAL A 55 -5.64 -4.30 3.89
N ASP A 56 -6.09 -4.47 5.13
CA ASP A 56 -7.29 -5.23 5.44
C ASP A 56 -8.22 -4.40 6.33
N PRO A 57 -8.87 -3.40 5.78
CA PRO A 57 -9.78 -2.57 6.56
C PRO A 57 -11.07 -3.31 6.87
N ALA A 58 -11.44 -3.35 8.15
CA ALA A 58 -12.75 -3.82 8.56
C ALA A 58 -13.71 -2.64 8.44
N SER A 59 -14.52 -2.63 7.39
CA SER A 59 -15.40 -1.51 7.08
C SER A 59 -16.66 -2.01 6.44
N ASP A 60 -17.76 -1.32 6.69
CA ASP A 60 -19.03 -1.58 6.03
C ASP A 60 -19.00 -1.15 4.56
N SER A 61 -18.05 -0.31 4.20
CA SER A 61 -17.85 0.15 2.83
C SER A 61 -16.81 -0.71 2.14
N ASP A 62 -16.96 -0.89 0.83
CA ASP A 62 -15.99 -1.60 0.01
C ASP A 62 -14.85 -0.68 -0.44
N LEU A 63 -14.53 0.32 0.35
CA LEU A 63 -13.46 1.27 0.12
C LEU A 63 -12.30 1.04 1.08
N TYR A 64 -11.34 1.94 1.03
CA TYR A 64 -10.25 2.07 2.00
C TYR A 64 -9.17 0.98 1.90
N HIS A 65 -9.01 0.40 0.71
CA HIS A 65 -7.96 -0.57 0.46
C HIS A 65 -6.77 0.08 -0.22
N GLY A 66 -5.56 -0.26 0.24
CA GLY A 66 -4.35 0.06 -0.50
C GLY A 66 -4.26 -0.76 -1.78
N LEU A 67 -3.78 -0.13 -2.84
CA LEU A 67 -3.66 -0.75 -4.16
C LEU A 67 -2.19 -0.78 -4.59
N ILE A 68 -1.85 -1.77 -5.40
CA ILE A 68 -0.54 -1.88 -6.03
C ILE A 68 -0.70 -2.13 -7.52
N GLY A 69 0.04 -1.36 -8.32
CA GLY A 69 0.14 -1.54 -9.76
C GLY A 69 1.56 -1.89 -10.13
N LEU A 70 1.73 -3.02 -10.78
CA LEU A 70 3.01 -3.45 -11.34
C LEU A 70 2.96 -3.30 -12.85
N PRO A 71 4.11 -3.03 -13.51
CA PRO A 71 4.10 -2.85 -14.96
C PRO A 71 3.49 -4.04 -15.69
N GLY A 72 2.56 -3.76 -16.60
CA GLY A 72 1.85 -4.78 -17.35
C GLY A 72 0.59 -5.32 -16.69
N TYR A 73 0.27 -4.86 -15.49
CA TYR A 73 -0.92 -5.29 -14.76
C TYR A 73 -1.74 -4.09 -14.32
N VAL A 74 -3.07 -4.28 -14.27
CA VAL A 74 -3.95 -3.28 -13.67
C VAL A 74 -3.77 -3.28 -12.16
N ASP A 75 -4.14 -2.19 -11.52
CA ASP A 75 -4.05 -2.06 -10.09
C ASP A 75 -4.89 -3.12 -9.38
N ARG A 76 -4.34 -3.69 -8.32
CA ARG A 76 -4.99 -4.69 -7.50
C ARG A 76 -4.89 -4.30 -6.04
N ARG A 77 -5.83 -4.81 -5.25
CA ARG A 77 -5.77 -4.62 -3.80
C ARG A 77 -4.58 -5.37 -3.21
N LEU A 78 -3.81 -4.68 -2.38
CA LEU A 78 -2.74 -5.32 -1.61
C LEU A 78 -3.27 -6.49 -0.77
N GLN A 79 -4.51 -6.40 -0.32
CA GLN A 79 -5.15 -7.43 0.50
C GLN A 79 -5.05 -8.82 -0.14
N GLY A 80 -5.17 -8.92 -1.45
CA GLY A 80 -5.08 -10.21 -2.14
C GLY A 80 -3.67 -10.62 -2.51
N LEU A 81 -2.67 -9.77 -2.32
CA LEU A 81 -1.31 -10.03 -2.78
C LEU A 81 -0.27 -10.08 -1.66
N VAL A 82 -0.57 -9.56 -0.50
CA VAL A 82 0.37 -9.58 0.63
C VAL A 82 0.69 -11.03 1.00
N GLY A 83 1.98 -11.32 1.15
CA GLY A 83 2.46 -12.67 1.42
C GLY A 83 2.58 -13.54 0.19
N THR A 84 2.41 -12.98 -1.01
CA THR A 84 2.53 -13.73 -2.25
C THR A 84 3.64 -13.16 -3.13
N GLN A 85 4.03 -13.95 -4.12
CA GLN A 85 5.02 -13.56 -5.12
C GLN A 85 4.32 -13.37 -6.47
N VAL A 86 4.63 -12.27 -7.14
CA VAL A 86 4.06 -11.91 -8.44
C VAL A 86 5.17 -11.77 -9.46
N PHE A 87 4.91 -12.17 -10.70
CA PHE A 87 5.84 -11.95 -11.80
C PHE A 87 5.47 -10.65 -12.52
N VAL A 88 6.50 -9.84 -12.80
CA VAL A 88 6.31 -8.57 -13.52
C VAL A 88 6.38 -8.82 -15.01
N ALA A 89 5.38 -8.34 -15.76
CA ALA A 89 5.27 -8.59 -17.19
C ALA A 89 6.13 -7.66 -18.04
N GLU A 90 6.36 -6.44 -17.56
CA GLU A 90 7.04 -5.40 -18.33
C GLU A 90 7.97 -4.60 -17.43
N ALA A 91 8.90 -3.88 -18.05
CA ALA A 91 9.71 -2.90 -17.31
C ALA A 91 8.85 -1.67 -16.99
N GLY A 92 9.15 -1.04 -15.86
CA GLY A 92 8.47 0.19 -15.47
C GLY A 92 8.51 0.42 -13.97
N PRO A 93 7.90 1.52 -13.52
CA PRO A 93 7.94 1.93 -12.12
C PRO A 93 6.85 1.28 -11.29
N LEU A 94 7.04 1.34 -9.97
CA LEU A 94 6.00 0.99 -9.00
C LEU A 94 4.92 2.06 -8.99
N VAL A 95 3.67 1.63 -8.93
CA VAL A 95 2.53 2.50 -8.65
C VAL A 95 1.81 1.97 -7.42
N LEU A 96 1.53 2.84 -6.47
CA LEU A 96 0.68 2.53 -5.33
C LEU A 96 -0.54 3.43 -5.38
N GLY A 97 -1.67 2.91 -4.97
CA GLY A 97 -2.91 3.67 -4.97
C GLY A 97 -3.71 3.42 -3.72
N TYR A 98 -4.86 4.06 -3.67
CA TYR A 98 -5.76 3.95 -2.55
C TYR A 98 -7.21 4.09 -3.02
N GLU A 99 -8.13 3.38 -2.38
CA GLU A 99 -9.55 3.45 -2.68
C GLU A 99 -10.25 4.35 -1.68
N ASP A 100 -10.81 5.44 -2.16
CA ASP A 100 -11.57 6.36 -1.31
C ASP A 100 -12.54 7.16 -2.18
N ASN A 101 -13.55 7.73 -1.54
CA ASN A 101 -14.46 8.67 -2.19
C ASN A 101 -14.12 10.13 -1.88
N ASN A 102 -13.15 10.38 -1.03
CA ASN A 102 -12.65 11.71 -0.72
C ASN A 102 -11.20 11.63 -0.26
N PHE A 103 -10.27 11.86 -1.19
CA PHE A 103 -8.84 11.78 -0.90
C PHE A 103 -8.34 12.99 -0.13
N GLY A 104 -9.06 14.09 -0.16
CA GLY A 104 -8.60 15.36 0.41
C GLY A 104 -8.50 15.35 1.93
N ASP A 105 -9.25 14.50 2.61
CA ASP A 105 -9.23 14.40 4.06
C ASP A 105 -8.42 13.20 4.57
N ASN A 106 -7.73 12.50 3.69
CA ASN A 106 -6.86 11.40 4.07
C ASN A 106 -5.54 11.92 4.65
N GLY A 107 -4.94 11.09 5.48
CA GLY A 107 -3.66 11.39 6.10
C GLY A 107 -3.03 10.14 6.67
N TYR A 108 -2.05 10.37 7.51
CA TYR A 108 -1.28 9.29 8.09
C TYR A 108 -1.63 9.09 9.55
N TYR A 109 -1.50 7.85 9.98
CA TYR A 109 -1.86 7.47 11.32
C TYR A 109 -0.87 8.05 12.32
N ALA A 110 -1.39 8.75 13.34
CA ALA A 110 -0.57 9.25 14.43
C ALA A 110 -0.87 8.44 15.68
N ARG A 111 0.15 7.79 16.20
CA ARG A 111 0.02 6.82 17.30
C ARG A 111 -0.71 7.34 18.53
N ASN A 112 -0.55 8.61 18.82
CA ASN A 112 -1.13 9.23 19.99
C ASN A 112 -2.54 9.78 19.74
N SER A 113 -3.13 9.46 18.59
CA SER A 113 -4.49 9.88 18.25
C SER A 113 -5.44 8.68 18.20
N ASP A 114 -5.22 7.68 19.02
CA ASP A 114 -5.90 6.38 18.92
C ASP A 114 -7.28 6.34 19.54
N ASN A 115 -7.84 7.46 19.87
CA ASN A 115 -9.13 7.52 20.55
C ASN A 115 -10.32 7.71 19.61
N GLY A 116 -10.10 7.56 18.31
CA GLY A 116 -11.18 7.70 17.34
C GLY A 116 -12.12 6.50 17.35
N THR A 117 -13.37 6.75 17.03
CA THR A 117 -14.39 5.70 16.93
C THR A 117 -14.06 4.76 15.79
N GLY A 118 -14.18 3.46 16.02
CA GLY A 118 -13.91 2.45 15.01
C GLY A 118 -12.44 2.34 14.65
N ASN A 119 -11.56 2.71 15.56
CA ASN A 119 -10.12 2.63 15.34
C ASN A 119 -9.68 1.16 15.23
N GLN A 120 -9.20 0.78 14.06
CA GLN A 120 -8.69 -0.56 13.77
C GLN A 120 -7.19 -0.65 14.00
N CYS A 121 -6.57 0.43 14.43
CA CYS A 121 -5.13 0.64 14.30
C CYS A 121 -4.37 0.61 15.61
N LEU A 122 -5.07 0.34 16.70
CA LEU A 122 -4.44 0.36 18.03
C LEU A 122 -3.26 -0.61 18.05
N GLY A 123 -2.08 -0.08 18.34
CA GLY A 123 -0.86 -0.88 18.35
C GLY A 123 -0.17 -1.05 17.01
N LEU A 124 -0.78 -0.58 15.93
CA LEU A 124 -0.14 -0.58 14.61
C LEU A 124 0.54 0.77 14.37
N GLY A 125 1.43 0.83 13.40
CA GLY A 125 2.08 2.06 12.98
C GLY A 125 1.51 2.59 11.69
N ASN A 126 2.22 3.55 11.10
CA ASN A 126 1.85 4.09 9.80
C ASN A 126 1.93 3.02 8.72
N ALA A 127 1.16 3.21 7.65
CA ALA A 127 1.15 2.30 6.51
C ALA A 127 2.53 2.17 5.88
N TRP A 128 2.81 0.99 5.35
CA TRP A 128 4.09 0.68 4.70
C TRP A 128 3.90 -0.42 3.67
N VAL A 129 4.78 -0.43 2.67
CA VAL A 129 4.88 -1.50 1.68
C VAL A 129 6.34 -1.91 1.58
N ARG A 130 6.60 -3.21 1.60
CA ARG A 130 7.94 -3.76 1.40
C ARG A 130 7.91 -4.74 0.25
N LEU A 131 8.84 -4.57 -0.69
CA LEU A 131 8.96 -5.40 -1.86
C LEU A 131 10.33 -6.06 -1.88
N SER A 132 10.34 -7.37 -2.08
CA SER A 132 11.56 -8.14 -2.28
C SER A 132 11.58 -8.56 -3.74
N ILE A 133 12.53 -8.05 -4.50
CA ILE A 133 12.59 -8.16 -5.96
C ILE A 133 13.77 -9.04 -6.35
N THR A 134 13.50 -10.07 -7.12
CA THR A 134 14.56 -10.95 -7.66
C THR A 134 14.44 -11.12 -9.16
#